data_bc0f5d298e9294923ed0e126f37f2062
#
_entry.id   bc0f5d298e9294923ed0e126f37f2062
#
_cell.length_a   1.000
_cell.length_b   1.000
_cell.length_c   1.000
_cell.angle_alpha   90.00
_cell.angle_beta   90.00
_cell.angle_gamma   90.00
#
_symmetry.space_group_name_H-M   'P 1'
#
loop_
_entity.id
_entity.type
_entity.pdbx_description
1 polymer ?
#
loop_
_entity_poly.entity_id
_entity_poly.type
_entity_poly.pdbx_seq_one_letter_code
_entity_poly.pdbx_strand_id
1 'polypeptide(L)'
;FPFIEDKSIDAIICDLPYGTTACKWDSVLPFDKLWKEYERIIKPNGAIVLFGSQPFTSALIMSNPKLFKYELIWQKSRPSNFPLAKKQPLKYHENILVFYNKQPTYNPIMTKGEKNHRTKICRGKNNIIGDDGTGVGWENTSDVKYPKSVITIKSTDSTKNEHSTQKPLELMEY
;
A
#
# COMPACT_ATOMS: atom_id res chain seq x y z
N PHE A 1 -8.74 10.26 -19.05
CA PHE A 1 -7.42 10.90 -19.25
C PHE A 1 -7.10 11.06 -20.75
N PRO A 2 -7.88 11.84 -21.53
CA PRO A 2 -7.77 11.88 -23.00
C PRO A 2 -6.44 12.45 -23.53
N PHE A 3 -5.66 13.14 -22.69
CA PHE A 3 -4.40 13.77 -23.07
C PHE A 3 -3.16 12.95 -22.66
N ILE A 4 -3.34 11.77 -22.05
CA ILE A 4 -2.24 10.89 -21.65
C ILE A 4 -2.11 9.78 -22.67
N GLU A 5 -0.92 9.60 -23.22
CA GLU A 5 -0.62 8.53 -24.17
C GLU A 5 -0.69 7.15 -23.52
N ASP A 6 -1.01 6.14 -24.32
CA ASP A 6 -1.04 4.76 -23.89
C ASP A 6 0.36 4.30 -23.45
N LYS A 7 0.42 3.55 -22.34
CA LYS A 7 1.67 2.97 -21.82
C LYS A 7 2.81 3.98 -21.59
N SER A 8 2.45 5.22 -21.22
CA SER A 8 3.43 6.31 -21.01
C SER A 8 3.79 6.54 -19.54
N ILE A 9 2.94 6.09 -18.60
CA ILE A 9 3.07 6.39 -17.17
C ILE A 9 3.83 5.26 -16.44
N ASP A 10 4.85 5.61 -15.66
CA ASP A 10 5.65 4.67 -14.87
C ASP A 10 4.98 4.27 -13.56
N ALA A 11 4.30 5.21 -12.89
CA ALA A 11 3.59 4.96 -11.65
C ALA A 11 2.34 5.83 -11.53
N ILE A 12 1.28 5.28 -10.94
CA ILE A 12 0.07 6.00 -10.53
C ILE A 12 -0.02 5.91 -9.02
N ILE A 13 0.00 7.06 -8.32
CA ILE A 13 -0.23 7.14 -6.88
C ILE A 13 -1.46 8.03 -6.69
N CYS A 14 -2.52 7.48 -6.13
CA CYS A 14 -3.79 8.20 -6.06
C CYS A 14 -4.57 7.93 -4.78
N ASP A 15 -5.11 9.01 -4.20
CA ASP A 15 -6.06 8.98 -3.11
C ASP A 15 -7.47 9.18 -3.68
N LEU A 16 -8.16 8.08 -3.93
CA LEU A 16 -9.50 8.08 -4.52
C LEU A 16 -10.55 8.54 -3.50
N PRO A 17 -11.71 9.07 -3.93
CA PRO A 17 -12.83 9.28 -3.02
C PRO A 17 -13.41 7.93 -2.57
N TYR A 18 -13.60 7.76 -1.23
CA TYR A 18 -14.03 6.50 -0.63
C TYR A 18 -15.55 6.37 -0.48
N GLY A 19 -16.30 7.48 -0.64
CA GLY A 19 -17.75 7.53 -0.38
C GLY A 19 -18.11 7.38 1.10
N THR A 20 -17.20 7.77 2.01
CA THR A 20 -17.38 7.58 3.47
C THR A 20 -17.62 8.87 4.24
N THR A 21 -17.56 10.00 3.56
CA THR A 21 -17.80 11.33 4.15
C THR A 21 -19.09 11.95 3.64
N ALA A 22 -19.60 12.98 4.33
CA ALA A 22 -20.77 13.75 3.89
C ALA A 22 -20.43 14.78 2.79
N CYS A 23 -19.19 14.83 2.32
CA CYS A 23 -18.74 15.75 1.29
C CYS A 23 -19.30 15.36 -0.08
N LYS A 24 -19.85 16.31 -0.84
CA LYS A 24 -20.42 16.06 -2.17
C LYS A 24 -19.42 15.49 -3.20
N TRP A 25 -18.14 15.79 -3.03
CA TRP A 25 -17.07 15.30 -3.89
C TRP A 25 -16.63 13.86 -3.55
N ASP A 26 -16.95 13.35 -2.36
CA ASP A 26 -16.56 12.01 -1.90
C ASP A 26 -17.55 10.96 -2.43
N SER A 27 -17.59 10.79 -3.75
CA SER A 27 -18.38 9.77 -4.42
C SER A 27 -17.46 8.75 -5.09
N VAL A 28 -17.73 7.46 -4.86
CA VAL A 28 -16.92 6.37 -5.44
C VAL A 28 -17.01 6.42 -6.97
N LEU A 29 -15.85 6.42 -7.61
CA LEU A 29 -15.73 6.37 -9.06
C LEU A 29 -16.13 4.98 -9.59
N PRO A 30 -16.78 4.87 -10.76
CA PRO A 30 -17.03 3.59 -11.40
C PRO A 30 -15.72 2.84 -11.69
N PHE A 31 -15.50 1.71 -11.03
CA PHE A 31 -14.24 0.97 -11.10
C PHE A 31 -13.92 0.43 -12.50
N ASP A 32 -14.93 0.05 -13.28
CA ASP A 32 -14.76 -0.39 -14.66
C ASP A 32 -14.12 0.69 -15.54
N LYS A 33 -14.57 1.93 -15.42
CA LYS A 33 -14.02 3.08 -16.13
C LYS A 33 -12.62 3.44 -15.61
N LEU A 34 -12.44 3.40 -14.29
CA LEU A 34 -11.15 3.68 -13.64
C LEU A 34 -10.07 2.71 -14.13
N TRP A 35 -10.34 1.40 -14.03
CA TRP A 35 -9.38 0.37 -14.45
C TRP A 35 -9.08 0.42 -15.94
N LYS A 36 -10.10 0.64 -16.78
CA LYS A 36 -9.89 0.80 -18.22
C LYS A 36 -8.86 1.88 -18.53
N GLU A 37 -8.96 3.03 -17.88
CA GLU A 37 -8.02 4.15 -18.09
C GLU A 37 -6.66 3.89 -17.45
N TYR A 38 -6.61 3.37 -16.23
CA TYR A 38 -5.35 3.06 -15.55
C TYR A 38 -4.55 1.99 -16.32
N GLU A 39 -5.20 0.91 -16.74
CA GLU A 39 -4.55 -0.14 -17.53
C GLU A 39 -4.11 0.36 -18.92
N ARG A 40 -4.81 1.35 -19.50
CA ARG A 40 -4.43 1.96 -20.77
C ARG A 40 -3.13 2.76 -20.64
N ILE A 41 -3.03 3.64 -19.65
CA ILE A 41 -1.92 4.61 -19.53
C ILE A 41 -0.69 4.04 -18.84
N ILE A 42 -0.83 3.07 -17.91
CA ILE A 42 0.28 2.51 -17.15
C ILE A 42 1.18 1.64 -18.05
N LYS A 43 2.48 1.75 -17.90
CA LYS A 43 3.45 0.85 -18.56
C LYS A 43 3.29 -0.59 -18.09
N PRO A 44 3.71 -1.60 -18.88
CA PRO A 44 3.57 -3.02 -18.50
C PRO A 44 4.23 -3.37 -17.15
N ASN A 45 5.30 -2.69 -16.79
CA ASN A 45 6.05 -2.81 -15.53
C ASN A 45 5.85 -1.61 -14.60
N GLY A 46 4.81 -0.82 -14.82
CA GLY A 46 4.42 0.29 -13.95
C GLY A 46 3.62 -0.20 -12.74
N ALA A 47 3.64 0.58 -11.65
CA ALA A 47 2.89 0.32 -10.43
C ALA A 47 1.70 1.27 -10.28
N ILE A 48 0.58 0.75 -9.75
CA ILE A 48 -0.58 1.53 -9.37
C ILE A 48 -0.73 1.39 -7.84
N VAL A 49 -0.62 2.51 -7.14
CA VAL A 49 -0.67 2.59 -5.67
C VAL A 49 -1.88 3.42 -5.27
N LEU A 50 -2.85 2.78 -4.62
CA LEU A 50 -4.12 3.42 -4.27
C LEU A 50 -4.35 3.39 -2.76
N PHE A 51 -4.70 4.52 -2.19
CA PHE A 51 -5.10 4.61 -0.79
C PHE A 51 -6.52 4.09 -0.61
N GLY A 52 -6.80 3.55 0.58
CA GLY A 52 -8.09 2.99 0.87
C GLY A 52 -8.39 2.90 2.37
N SER A 53 -9.68 2.77 2.66
CA SER A 53 -10.22 2.57 3.99
C SER A 53 -11.45 1.69 3.86
N GLN A 54 -11.65 0.73 4.80
CA GLN A 54 -12.82 -0.15 4.74
C GLN A 54 -14.14 0.63 4.82
N PRO A 55 -15.18 0.21 4.06
CA PRO A 55 -15.29 -0.97 3.20
C PRO A 55 -14.77 -0.77 1.77
N PHE A 56 -14.42 0.47 1.38
CA PHE A 56 -13.93 0.81 0.03
C PHE A 56 -12.71 -0.03 -0.38
N THR A 57 -11.75 -0.28 0.54
CA THR A 57 -10.57 -1.12 0.31
C THR A 57 -10.95 -2.49 -0.26
N SER A 58 -11.91 -3.18 0.37
CA SER A 58 -12.36 -4.51 -0.10
C SER A 58 -13.01 -4.43 -1.48
N ALA A 59 -13.86 -3.44 -1.72
CA ALA A 59 -14.51 -3.25 -3.01
C ALA A 59 -13.49 -2.98 -4.12
N LEU A 60 -12.48 -2.14 -3.84
CA LEU A 60 -11.41 -1.81 -4.78
C LEU A 60 -10.54 -3.03 -5.13
N ILE A 61 -10.14 -3.84 -4.14
CA ILE A 61 -9.41 -5.10 -4.39
C ILE A 61 -10.23 -6.05 -5.26
N MET A 62 -11.50 -6.25 -4.91
CA MET A 62 -12.38 -7.17 -5.64
C MET A 62 -12.74 -6.69 -7.03
N SER A 63 -12.60 -5.39 -7.32
CA SER A 63 -12.83 -4.85 -8.65
C SER A 63 -11.74 -5.22 -9.66
N ASN A 64 -10.50 -5.54 -9.20
CA ASN A 64 -9.42 -6.03 -10.06
C ASN A 64 -8.43 -6.94 -9.30
N PRO A 65 -8.87 -8.14 -8.88
CA PRO A 65 -8.04 -9.06 -8.09
C PRO A 65 -6.84 -9.62 -8.87
N LYS A 66 -6.86 -9.55 -10.21
CA LYS A 66 -5.72 -10.01 -11.05
C LYS A 66 -4.51 -9.10 -10.92
N LEU A 67 -4.73 -7.81 -10.86
CA LEU A 67 -3.67 -6.82 -10.72
C LEU A 67 -3.25 -6.62 -9.26
N PHE A 68 -4.12 -6.87 -8.28
CA PHE A 68 -3.79 -6.75 -6.86
C PHE A 68 -2.64 -7.69 -6.48
N LYS A 69 -1.65 -7.16 -5.75
CA LYS A 69 -0.47 -7.93 -5.31
C LYS A 69 -0.32 -7.97 -3.79
N TYR A 70 -0.32 -6.82 -3.14
CA TYR A 70 -0.19 -6.73 -1.69
C TYR A 70 -0.72 -5.38 -1.18
N GLU A 71 -0.87 -5.31 0.13
CA GLU A 71 -1.20 -4.07 0.82
C GLU A 71 -0.08 -3.67 1.78
N LEU A 72 0.01 -2.36 2.01
CA LEU A 72 0.74 -1.78 3.12
C LEU A 72 -0.27 -1.11 4.06
N ILE A 73 0.04 -1.10 5.35
CA ILE A 73 -0.77 -0.45 6.36
C ILE A 73 -0.04 0.82 6.81
N TRP A 74 -0.61 1.96 6.51
CA TRP A 74 -0.13 3.20 7.08
C TRP A 74 -0.72 3.40 8.46
N GLN A 75 0.13 3.28 9.50
CA GLN A 75 -0.21 3.57 10.88
C GLN A 75 -0.06 5.07 11.14
N LYS A 76 -1.17 5.71 11.47
CA LYS A 76 -1.28 7.16 11.72
C LYS A 76 -0.99 7.50 13.17
N SER A 77 -0.53 8.73 13.42
CA SER A 77 -0.36 9.26 14.79
C SER A 77 -1.67 9.70 15.45
N ARG A 78 -2.72 9.96 14.66
CA ARG A 78 -4.05 10.40 15.13
C ARG A 78 -5.15 9.53 14.54
N PRO A 79 -6.19 9.19 15.33
CA PRO A 79 -7.32 8.41 14.82
C PRO A 79 -8.26 9.26 13.95
N SER A 80 -8.95 8.60 13.02
CA SER A 80 -9.91 9.27 12.13
C SER A 80 -11.38 9.15 12.57
N ASN A 81 -11.70 8.32 13.57
CA ASN A 81 -13.09 8.02 13.96
C ASN A 81 -13.38 8.35 15.42
N PHE A 82 -12.78 9.41 15.97
CA PHE A 82 -12.93 9.82 17.37
C PHE A 82 -14.40 9.92 17.85
N PRO A 83 -15.37 10.42 17.06
CA PRO A 83 -16.78 10.45 17.49
C PRO A 83 -17.37 9.06 17.81
N LEU A 84 -16.77 8.00 17.32
CA LEU A 84 -17.19 6.61 17.55
C LEU A 84 -16.44 5.90 18.70
N ALA A 85 -15.59 6.61 19.45
CA ALA A 85 -14.70 6.03 20.46
C ALA A 85 -15.43 5.22 21.56
N LYS A 86 -16.70 5.57 21.86
CA LYS A 86 -17.54 4.83 22.82
C LYS A 86 -18.22 3.58 22.24
N LYS A 87 -18.15 3.37 20.91
CA LYS A 87 -18.87 2.29 20.22
C LYS A 87 -17.94 1.27 19.57
N GLN A 88 -16.73 1.68 19.22
CA GLN A 88 -15.74 0.83 18.54
C GLN A 88 -14.32 1.34 18.78
N PRO A 89 -13.28 0.50 18.56
CA PRO A 89 -11.90 0.92 18.64
C PRO A 89 -11.59 2.08 17.69
N LEU A 90 -10.67 2.96 18.11
CA LEU A 90 -10.20 4.07 17.31
C LEU A 90 -9.37 3.56 16.13
N LYS A 91 -9.62 4.13 14.96
CA LYS A 91 -8.96 3.74 13.70
C LYS A 91 -7.69 4.54 13.48
N TYR A 92 -6.55 3.89 13.65
CA TYR A 92 -5.21 4.46 13.50
C TYR A 92 -4.52 4.07 12.20
N HIS A 93 -5.23 3.54 11.20
CA HIS A 93 -4.60 3.10 9.98
C HIS A 93 -5.43 3.40 8.74
N GLU A 94 -4.73 3.44 7.61
CA GLU A 94 -5.29 3.36 6.26
C GLU A 94 -4.54 2.29 5.48
N ASN A 95 -5.20 1.74 4.45
CA ASN A 95 -4.61 0.76 3.55
C ASN A 95 -3.96 1.48 2.37
N ILE A 96 -2.85 0.95 1.90
CA ILE A 96 -2.19 1.34 0.67
C ILE A 96 -2.12 0.09 -0.19
N LEU A 97 -2.83 0.08 -1.30
CA LEU A 97 -3.01 -1.08 -2.15
C LEU A 97 -2.11 -0.99 -3.36
N VAL A 98 -1.34 -2.04 -3.62
CA VAL A 98 -0.39 -2.09 -4.73
C VAL A 98 -0.88 -3.06 -5.79
N PHE A 99 -1.02 -2.54 -7.01
CA PHE A 99 -1.46 -3.27 -8.18
C PHE A 99 -0.42 -3.15 -9.30
N TYR A 100 -0.15 -4.23 -9.99
CA TYR A 100 0.66 -4.23 -11.20
C TYR A 100 0.44 -5.50 -12.03
N ASN A 101 0.80 -5.44 -13.31
CA ASN A 101 0.78 -6.61 -14.19
C ASN A 101 2.10 -7.38 -14.12
N LYS A 102 3.21 -6.73 -14.48
CA LYS A 102 4.57 -7.26 -14.37
C LYS A 102 5.28 -6.57 -13.21
N GLN A 103 6.17 -7.30 -12.54
CA GLN A 103 6.95 -6.77 -11.41
C GLN A 103 7.59 -5.42 -11.79
N PRO A 104 7.23 -4.33 -11.09
CA PRO A 104 7.88 -3.04 -11.26
C PRO A 104 9.27 -3.02 -10.62
N THR A 105 10.03 -1.97 -10.89
CA THR A 105 11.27 -1.71 -10.16
C THR A 105 10.96 -1.57 -8.68
N TYR A 106 11.65 -2.33 -7.85
CA TYR A 106 11.49 -2.32 -6.41
C TYR A 106 12.82 -1.99 -5.72
N ASN A 107 12.88 -0.84 -5.09
CA ASN A 107 14.03 -0.37 -4.33
C ASN A 107 13.67 -0.35 -2.83
N PRO A 108 13.90 -1.44 -2.08
CA PRO A 108 13.49 -1.52 -0.68
C PRO A 108 14.23 -0.50 0.17
N ILE A 109 13.50 0.29 0.95
CA ILE A 109 14.07 1.22 1.93
C ILE A 109 14.50 0.41 3.14
N MET A 110 15.77 0.05 3.16
CA MET A 110 16.36 -0.78 4.21
C MET A 110 16.46 -0.01 5.53
N THR A 111 16.12 -0.66 6.63
CA THR A 111 16.21 -0.07 7.97
C THR A 111 17.30 -0.76 8.79
N LYS A 112 17.98 0.02 9.64
CA LYS A 112 18.95 -0.55 10.60
C LYS A 112 18.20 -1.31 11.70
N GLY A 113 18.66 -2.49 12.04
CA GLY A 113 18.09 -3.33 13.09
C GLY A 113 19.16 -4.14 13.81
N GLU A 114 18.77 -4.93 14.79
CA GLU A 114 19.68 -5.83 15.49
C GLU A 114 20.12 -6.98 14.59
N LYS A 115 21.38 -7.42 14.73
CA LYS A 115 21.88 -8.61 14.04
C LYS A 115 21.13 -9.84 14.50
N ASN A 116 20.61 -10.62 13.57
CA ASN A 116 20.00 -11.91 13.88
C ASN A 116 21.10 -12.97 13.98
N HIS A 117 21.42 -13.39 15.19
CA HIS A 117 22.35 -14.51 15.45
C HIS A 117 21.67 -15.88 15.30
N ARG A 118 20.85 -16.11 14.29
CA ARG A 118 20.29 -17.44 14.01
C ARG A 118 21.30 -18.25 13.20
N THR A 119 22.11 -19.05 13.89
CA THR A 119 22.99 -20.08 13.33
C THR A 119 22.29 -21.42 13.07
N LYS A 120 20.98 -21.54 13.24
CA LYS A 120 20.25 -22.79 12.99
C LYS A 120 19.71 -22.84 11.57
N ILE A 121 20.29 -23.70 10.76
CA ILE A 121 19.69 -24.21 9.53
C ILE A 121 18.41 -24.96 9.94
N CYS A 122 17.25 -24.34 9.74
CA CYS A 122 15.98 -25.03 9.89
C CYS A 122 15.80 -25.94 8.66
N ARG A 123 16.29 -27.16 8.71
CA ARG A 123 15.89 -28.23 7.80
C ARG A 123 14.45 -28.66 8.16
N GLY A 124 13.49 -27.91 7.69
CA GLY A 124 12.08 -28.25 7.81
C GLY A 124 11.44 -28.19 6.44
N LYS A 125 10.86 -29.29 5.97
CA LYS A 125 9.93 -29.29 4.86
C LYS A 125 8.68 -28.49 5.28
N ASN A 126 8.72 -27.18 5.11
CA ASN A 126 7.54 -26.35 5.26
C ASN A 126 6.85 -26.24 3.90
N ASN A 127 5.84 -27.05 3.68
CA ASN A 127 5.00 -27.07 2.47
C ASN A 127 4.16 -25.77 2.27
N ILE A 128 4.36 -24.73 3.07
CA ILE A 128 3.56 -23.49 3.03
C ILE A 128 4.21 -22.40 2.18
N ILE A 129 5.54 -22.40 2.08
CA ILE A 129 6.28 -21.52 1.18
C ILE A 129 7.06 -22.46 0.27
N GLY A 130 6.82 -22.40 -1.04
CA GLY A 130 7.41 -23.30 -2.02
C GLY A 130 8.88 -23.57 -1.70
N ASP A 131 9.18 -24.82 -1.34
CA ASP A 131 10.55 -25.28 -1.17
C ASP A 131 11.18 -25.37 -2.56
N ASP A 132 12.14 -24.52 -2.87
CA ASP A 132 12.92 -24.59 -4.09
C ASP A 132 13.91 -25.77 -4.08
N GLY A 133 13.85 -26.61 -3.04
CA GLY A 133 14.64 -27.83 -2.92
C GLY A 133 16.13 -27.59 -2.62
N THR A 134 16.59 -26.35 -2.49
CA THR A 134 18.03 -26.05 -2.35
C THR A 134 18.55 -26.23 -0.94
N GLY A 135 17.68 -26.33 0.07
CA GLY A 135 18.07 -26.58 1.48
C GLY A 135 19.07 -25.54 2.05
N VAL A 136 19.24 -24.42 1.38
CA VAL A 136 20.17 -23.38 1.79
C VAL A 136 19.56 -22.56 2.92
N GLY A 137 20.07 -22.76 4.11
CA GLY A 137 19.76 -21.91 5.26
C GLY A 137 20.24 -20.46 4.99
N TRP A 138 19.31 -19.51 5.05
CA TRP A 138 19.65 -18.09 4.96
C TRP A 138 20.28 -17.64 6.28
N GLU A 139 21.60 -17.43 6.30
CA GLU A 139 22.27 -16.78 7.40
C GLU A 139 22.17 -15.26 7.22
N ASN A 140 21.28 -14.62 7.94
CA ASN A 140 21.17 -13.18 7.92
C ASN A 140 22.08 -12.58 9.02
N THR A 141 23.33 -12.33 8.68
CA THR A 141 24.31 -11.67 9.56
C THR A 141 24.23 -10.13 9.46
N SER A 142 23.40 -9.62 8.58
CA SER A 142 23.24 -8.18 8.33
C SER A 142 22.47 -7.50 9.47
N ASP A 143 22.91 -6.30 9.85
CA ASP A 143 22.18 -5.38 10.72
C ASP A 143 21.13 -4.54 9.95
N VAL A 144 20.97 -4.80 8.65
CA VAL A 144 20.00 -4.13 7.79
C VAL A 144 18.78 -5.03 7.56
N LYS A 145 17.58 -4.48 7.71
CA LYS A 145 16.31 -5.19 7.59
C LYS A 145 15.50 -4.66 6.43
N TYR A 146 14.83 -5.56 5.74
CA TYR A 146 13.85 -5.20 4.72
C TYR A 146 12.67 -4.43 5.32
N PRO A 147 12.01 -3.55 4.54
CA PRO A 147 10.86 -2.79 4.99
C PRO A 147 9.72 -3.72 5.41
N LYS A 148 8.91 -3.24 6.37
CA LYS A 148 7.72 -3.94 6.86
C LYS A 148 6.49 -3.49 6.09
N SER A 149 5.46 -4.34 6.06
CA SER A 149 4.15 -3.98 5.51
C SER A 149 3.37 -2.96 6.35
N VAL A 150 3.80 -2.70 7.60
CA VAL A 150 3.23 -1.65 8.45
C VAL A 150 4.21 -0.48 8.50
N ILE A 151 3.76 0.67 7.98
CA ILE A 151 4.52 1.91 7.87
C ILE A 151 4.02 2.87 8.94
N THR A 152 4.90 3.36 9.80
CA THR A 152 4.55 4.34 10.84
C THR A 152 5.06 5.71 10.43
N ILE A 153 4.17 6.55 9.91
CA ILE A 153 4.44 7.93 9.52
C ILE A 153 3.40 8.83 10.17
N LYS A 154 3.85 9.97 10.72
CA LYS A 154 2.96 10.93 11.39
C LYS A 154 1.94 11.50 10.41
N SER A 155 0.70 11.63 10.86
CA SER A 155 -0.33 12.35 10.11
C SER A 155 0.07 13.83 9.99
N THR A 156 -0.33 14.47 8.90
CA THR A 156 -0.14 15.91 8.71
C THR A 156 -0.83 16.71 9.82
N ASP A 157 -0.32 17.89 10.10
CA ASP A 157 -0.97 18.84 10.99
C ASP A 157 -2.11 19.53 10.25
N SER A 158 -3.34 19.29 10.68
CA SER A 158 -4.55 19.82 10.03
C SER A 158 -4.59 21.37 9.97
N THR A 159 -3.81 22.04 10.79
CA THR A 159 -3.71 23.51 10.78
C THR A 159 -2.80 24.05 9.68
N LYS A 160 -1.98 23.18 9.07
CA LYS A 160 -1.01 23.53 8.01
C LYS A 160 -1.34 22.91 6.66
N ASN A 161 -2.43 22.13 6.58
CA ASN A 161 -2.83 21.46 5.37
C ASN A 161 -3.56 22.41 4.42
N GLU A 162 -3.23 22.35 3.14
CA GLU A 162 -3.98 23.00 2.07
C GLU A 162 -5.31 22.31 1.81
N HIS A 163 -5.38 20.98 2.06
CA HIS A 163 -6.58 20.17 1.93
C HIS A 163 -6.82 19.31 3.16
N SER A 164 -8.10 19.15 3.56
CA SER A 164 -8.50 18.45 4.79
C SER A 164 -8.06 16.97 4.85
N THR A 165 -7.88 16.32 3.70
CA THR A 165 -7.47 14.91 3.58
C THR A 165 -6.07 14.72 3.02
N GLN A 166 -5.25 15.79 3.04
CA GLN A 166 -3.88 15.75 2.51
C GLN A 166 -3.05 14.63 3.17
N LYS A 167 -2.38 13.83 2.35
CA LYS A 167 -1.43 12.82 2.81
C LYS A 167 -0.09 13.46 3.20
N PRO A 168 0.64 12.90 4.17
CA PRO A 168 1.99 13.38 4.51
C PRO A 168 2.94 13.25 3.33
N LEU A 169 3.79 14.25 3.12
CA LEU A 169 4.81 14.21 2.06
C LEU A 169 5.74 12.99 2.25
N GLU A 170 6.21 12.77 3.47
CA GLU A 170 7.04 11.61 3.85
C GLU A 170 6.42 10.26 3.41
N LEU A 171 5.08 10.15 3.43
CA LEU A 171 4.38 8.94 2.97
C LEU A 171 4.37 8.83 1.43
N MET A 172 4.37 9.95 0.73
CA MET A 172 4.39 9.97 -0.73
C MET A 172 5.79 9.74 -1.31
N GLU A 173 6.83 9.98 -0.49
CA GLU A 173 8.24 9.75 -0.84
C GLU A 173 8.71 8.33 -0.48
N TYR A 174 7.94 7.59 0.35
CA TYR A 174 8.20 6.21 0.74
C TYR A 174 7.99 5.25 -0.43
#